data_78858c19f3cb30de5702da278fb3bca1
#
_entry.id   78858c19f3cb30de5702da278fb3bca1
#
_cell.length_a   1.000
_cell.length_b   1.000
_cell.length_c   1.000
_cell.angle_alpha   90.00
_cell.angle_beta   90.00
_cell.angle_gamma   90.00
#
_symmetry.space_group_name_H-M   'P 1'
#
loop_
_entity.id
_entity.type
_entity.pdbx_description
1 polymer ?
#
loop_
_entity_poly.entity_id
_entity_poly.type
_entity_poly.pdbx_seq_one_letter_code
_entity_poly.pdbx_strand_id
1 'polypeptide(L)'
;MKKVAVLGSGQVGEVLANGFLKHGYAVMRASREPEKLAGWKSGAKGEAQTGTFADAAKWGEVIVLAVKGSAAEAALEQAGVANVAGKTVIDTTNPIADAPPQNGVIVYFTNANESLMERLQKKAPQAKLVKAFNSVGSGFMVDPKFELPPSMFICGNDAGAKAEATEILAKFGWETVDMGAVEAARPIEALCQLWCIPGFLRNDWAHAFKYMKP
;
A
#
# COMPACT_ATOMS: atom_id res chain seq x y z
N MET A 1 11.66 15.83 10.18
CA MET A 1 10.56 14.84 10.14
C MET A 1 10.42 14.37 8.70
N LYS A 2 10.45 13.06 8.45
CA LYS A 2 10.35 12.52 7.08
C LYS A 2 8.95 12.72 6.53
N LYS A 3 8.85 13.07 5.26
CA LYS A 3 7.61 13.44 4.58
C LYS A 3 7.02 12.25 3.82
N VAL A 4 5.79 11.88 4.13
CA VAL A 4 5.08 10.76 3.48
C VAL A 4 3.86 11.30 2.73
N ALA A 5 3.79 11.04 1.43
CA ALA A 5 2.64 11.32 0.60
C ALA A 5 1.77 10.06 0.50
N VAL A 6 0.51 10.14 0.91
CA VAL A 6 -0.45 9.03 0.78
C VAL A 6 -1.45 9.35 -0.33
N LEU A 7 -1.30 8.68 -1.46
CA LEU A 7 -2.17 8.85 -2.62
C LEU A 7 -3.40 7.95 -2.46
N GLY A 8 -4.50 8.52 -1.97
CA GLY A 8 -5.76 7.80 -1.79
C GLY A 8 -6.68 8.41 -0.74
N SER A 9 -7.95 8.57 -1.11
CA SER A 9 -9.00 9.09 -0.23
C SER A 9 -9.82 7.99 0.47
N GLY A 10 -9.57 6.71 0.15
CA GLY A 10 -10.27 5.57 0.73
C GLY A 10 -9.74 5.19 2.12
N GLN A 11 -10.33 4.13 2.69
CA GLN A 11 -10.05 3.64 4.05
C GLN A 11 -8.57 3.25 4.24
N VAL A 12 -7.96 2.54 3.28
CA VAL A 12 -6.54 2.16 3.35
C VAL A 12 -5.65 3.40 3.43
N GLY A 13 -5.90 4.39 2.56
CA GLY A 13 -5.17 5.67 2.59
C GLY A 13 -5.34 6.41 3.91
N GLU A 14 -6.52 6.35 4.53
CA GLU A 14 -6.77 6.97 5.83
C GLU A 14 -6.02 6.29 6.97
N VAL A 15 -6.11 4.97 7.05
CA VAL A 15 -5.45 4.18 8.09
C VAL A 15 -3.94 4.35 8.02
N LEU A 16 -3.36 4.27 6.83
CA LEU A 16 -1.92 4.43 6.65
C LEU A 16 -1.48 5.88 6.95
N ALA A 17 -2.22 6.89 6.48
CA ALA A 17 -1.93 8.29 6.80
C ALA A 17 -1.93 8.56 8.32
N ASN A 18 -2.94 8.06 9.03
CA ASN A 18 -3.03 8.16 10.49
C ASN A 18 -1.90 7.37 11.18
N GLY A 19 -1.54 6.21 10.65
CA GLY A 19 -0.41 5.42 11.14
C GLY A 19 0.92 6.16 11.03
N PHE A 20 1.19 6.75 9.87
CA PHE A 20 2.39 7.55 9.67
C PHE A 20 2.44 8.76 10.62
N LEU A 21 1.33 9.49 10.79
CA LEU A 21 1.25 10.59 11.77
C LEU A 21 1.54 10.11 13.19
N LYS A 22 0.93 8.99 13.61
CA LYS A 22 1.13 8.38 14.92
C LYS A 22 2.60 8.02 15.18
N HIS A 23 3.30 7.56 14.14
CA HIS A 23 4.71 7.18 14.20
C HIS A 23 5.69 8.33 13.87
N GLY A 24 5.23 9.59 13.90
CA GLY A 24 6.08 10.78 13.86
C GLY A 24 6.54 11.20 12.47
N TYR A 25 5.79 10.87 11.42
CA TYR A 25 6.01 11.38 10.08
C TYR A 25 5.15 12.61 9.81
N ALA A 26 5.62 13.51 8.93
CA ALA A 26 4.75 14.50 8.31
C ALA A 26 3.99 13.84 7.15
N VAL A 27 2.68 14.09 7.03
CA VAL A 27 1.83 13.39 6.06
C VAL A 27 1.06 14.37 5.19
N MET A 28 1.13 14.18 3.86
CA MET A 28 0.18 14.77 2.94
C MET A 28 -0.70 13.66 2.35
N ARG A 29 -1.98 13.66 2.73
CA ARG A 29 -2.97 12.77 2.12
C ARG A 29 -3.55 13.42 0.87
N ALA A 30 -3.63 12.67 -0.21
CA ALA A 30 -3.97 13.21 -1.51
C ALA A 30 -5.19 12.54 -2.15
N SER A 31 -5.91 13.34 -2.92
CA SER A 31 -7.09 12.92 -3.68
C SER A 31 -7.14 13.70 -5.00
N ARG A 32 -7.94 13.21 -5.95
CA ARG A 32 -8.33 13.98 -7.14
C ARG A 32 -9.13 15.25 -6.78
N GLU A 33 -9.83 15.19 -5.65
CA GLU A 33 -10.66 16.24 -5.07
C GLU A 33 -10.19 16.45 -3.61
N PRO A 34 -9.13 17.23 -3.37
CA PRO A 34 -8.52 17.37 -2.04
C PRO A 34 -9.46 17.90 -0.97
N GLU A 35 -10.49 18.68 -1.35
CA GLU A 35 -11.52 19.21 -0.46
C GLU A 35 -12.31 18.12 0.26
N LYS A 36 -12.45 16.93 -0.32
CA LYS A 36 -13.06 15.75 0.32
C LYS A 36 -12.28 15.25 1.53
N LEU A 37 -11.03 15.67 1.67
CA LEU A 37 -10.15 15.29 2.79
C LEU A 37 -10.15 16.30 3.93
N ALA A 38 -10.95 17.38 3.85
CA ALA A 38 -11.00 18.43 4.88
C ALA A 38 -11.36 17.88 6.26
N GLY A 39 -12.33 16.96 6.33
CA GLY A 39 -12.73 16.31 7.58
C GLY A 39 -11.59 15.48 8.20
N TRP A 40 -10.85 14.73 7.39
CA TRP A 40 -9.67 14.01 7.85
C TRP A 40 -8.60 14.98 8.38
N LYS A 41 -8.30 16.04 7.62
CA LYS A 41 -7.28 17.02 8.00
C LYS A 41 -7.59 17.70 9.34
N SER A 42 -8.85 18.08 9.57
CA SER A 42 -9.27 18.73 10.82
C SER A 42 -9.19 17.81 12.05
N GLY A 43 -9.37 16.50 11.87
CA GLY A 43 -9.27 15.49 12.93
C GLY A 43 -7.88 14.88 13.11
N ALA A 44 -6.96 15.15 12.20
CA ALA A 44 -5.62 14.55 12.21
C ALA A 44 -4.77 15.06 13.37
N LYS A 45 -4.03 14.14 14.01
CA LYS A 45 -3.09 14.47 15.11
C LYS A 45 -1.67 14.43 14.58
N GLY A 46 -1.03 15.61 14.39
CA GLY A 46 0.33 15.74 13.89
C GLY A 46 0.42 16.67 12.68
N GLU A 47 1.56 16.62 11.96
CA GLU A 47 1.80 17.45 10.78
C GLU A 47 1.07 16.87 9.55
N ALA A 48 -0.20 17.26 9.39
CA ALA A 48 -1.10 16.76 8.36
C ALA A 48 -1.43 17.83 7.32
N GLN A 49 -1.35 17.45 6.05
CA GLN A 49 -1.70 18.27 4.89
C GLN A 49 -2.61 17.49 3.94
N THR A 50 -3.27 18.21 3.04
CA THR A 50 -4.03 17.62 1.93
C THR A 50 -3.64 18.31 0.64
N GLY A 51 -3.74 17.59 -0.48
CA GLY A 51 -3.39 18.12 -1.79
C GLY A 51 -3.84 17.20 -2.92
N THR A 52 -3.50 17.59 -4.14
CA THR A 52 -3.64 16.72 -5.31
C THR A 52 -2.57 15.62 -5.30
N PHE A 53 -2.72 14.61 -6.14
CA PHE A 53 -1.69 13.57 -6.28
C PHE A 53 -0.33 14.16 -6.70
N ALA A 54 -0.34 15.16 -7.60
CA ALA A 54 0.88 15.82 -8.04
C ALA A 54 1.56 16.62 -6.92
N ASP A 55 0.78 17.38 -6.14
CA ASP A 55 1.33 18.15 -5.01
C ASP A 55 1.97 17.24 -3.97
N ALA A 56 1.26 16.16 -3.61
CA ALA A 56 1.74 15.21 -2.65
C ALA A 56 2.99 14.46 -3.15
N ALA A 57 3.00 14.03 -4.41
CA ALA A 57 4.16 13.36 -4.99
C ALA A 57 5.40 14.26 -5.06
N LYS A 58 5.25 15.55 -5.33
CA LYS A 58 6.35 16.53 -5.28
C LYS A 58 6.87 16.71 -3.85
N TRP A 59 5.98 16.86 -2.89
CA TRP A 59 6.29 17.17 -1.50
C TRP A 59 6.87 15.97 -0.72
N GLY A 60 6.36 14.75 -0.96
CA GLY A 60 6.73 13.54 -0.22
C GLY A 60 8.12 13.02 -0.59
N GLU A 61 8.82 12.48 0.40
CA GLU A 61 10.07 11.73 0.23
C GLU A 61 9.77 10.23 0.02
N VAL A 62 8.73 9.74 0.69
CA VAL A 62 8.13 8.40 0.49
C VAL A 62 6.71 8.58 -0.02
N ILE A 63 6.34 7.79 -1.00
CA ILE A 63 4.99 7.77 -1.57
C ILE A 63 4.29 6.48 -1.19
N VAL A 64 3.04 6.55 -0.79
CA VAL A 64 2.17 5.37 -0.56
C VAL A 64 1.04 5.42 -1.57
N LEU A 65 0.97 4.43 -2.45
CA LEU A 65 -0.10 4.30 -3.43
C LEU A 65 -1.23 3.46 -2.82
N ALA A 66 -2.29 4.12 -2.36
CA ALA A 66 -3.40 3.54 -1.60
C ALA A 66 -4.76 3.82 -2.28
N VAL A 67 -4.83 3.55 -3.56
CA VAL A 67 -6.04 3.66 -4.39
C VAL A 67 -6.58 2.29 -4.75
N LYS A 68 -7.78 2.23 -5.35
CA LYS A 68 -8.30 1.01 -5.97
C LYS A 68 -7.35 0.55 -7.09
N GLY A 69 -7.09 -0.77 -7.20
CA GLY A 69 -6.15 -1.29 -8.19
C GLY A 69 -6.45 -0.86 -9.63
N SER A 70 -7.72 -0.85 -10.03
CA SER A 70 -8.15 -0.38 -11.35
C SER A 70 -7.86 1.12 -11.61
N ALA A 71 -7.58 1.91 -10.58
CA ALA A 71 -7.21 3.33 -10.68
C ALA A 71 -5.71 3.58 -10.44
N ALA A 72 -4.92 2.55 -10.15
CA ALA A 72 -3.53 2.71 -9.70
C ALA A 72 -2.62 3.33 -10.78
N GLU A 73 -2.73 2.87 -12.02
CA GLU A 73 -1.94 3.41 -13.14
C GLU A 73 -2.28 4.89 -13.40
N ALA A 74 -3.57 5.23 -13.43
CA ALA A 74 -4.02 6.61 -13.60
C ALA A 74 -3.61 7.52 -12.44
N ALA A 75 -3.64 7.00 -11.19
CA ALA A 75 -3.19 7.76 -10.02
C ALA A 75 -1.68 8.06 -10.09
N LEU A 76 -0.88 7.12 -10.56
CA LEU A 76 0.56 7.30 -10.75
C LEU A 76 0.86 8.32 -11.85
N GLU A 77 0.10 8.31 -12.94
CA GLU A 77 0.17 9.35 -14.00
C GLU A 77 -0.19 10.73 -13.45
N GLN A 78 -1.29 10.85 -12.71
CA GLN A 78 -1.72 12.11 -12.10
C GLN A 78 -0.75 12.62 -11.03
N ALA A 79 -0.05 11.72 -10.33
CA ALA A 79 1.05 12.08 -9.44
C ALA A 79 2.24 12.70 -10.20
N GLY A 80 2.37 12.32 -11.47
CA GLY A 80 3.48 12.69 -12.34
C GLY A 80 4.66 11.74 -12.18
N VAL A 81 4.97 10.99 -13.25
CA VAL A 81 6.06 9.99 -13.24
C VAL A 81 7.40 10.61 -12.83
N ALA A 82 7.67 11.84 -13.26
CA ALA A 82 8.88 12.57 -12.87
C ALA A 82 8.92 12.93 -11.36
N ASN A 83 7.76 13.14 -10.73
CA ASN A 83 7.67 13.50 -9.30
C ASN A 83 7.95 12.30 -8.38
N VAL A 84 7.77 11.07 -8.86
CA VAL A 84 8.03 9.83 -8.12
C VAL A 84 9.37 9.19 -8.48
N ALA A 85 10.08 9.73 -9.47
CA ALA A 85 11.39 9.24 -9.91
C ALA A 85 12.41 9.28 -8.75
N GLY A 86 13.12 8.17 -8.56
CA GLY A 86 14.13 7.99 -7.50
C GLY A 86 13.56 7.86 -6.08
N LYS A 87 12.25 7.98 -5.89
CA LYS A 87 11.60 7.88 -4.58
C LYS A 87 11.09 6.47 -4.32
N THR A 88 11.07 6.09 -3.04
CA THR A 88 10.36 4.89 -2.59
C THR A 88 8.86 5.06 -2.76
N VAL A 89 8.24 4.12 -3.48
CA VAL A 89 6.79 4.07 -3.69
C VAL A 89 6.27 2.76 -3.10
N ILE A 90 5.63 2.82 -1.95
CA ILE A 90 4.97 1.67 -1.33
C ILE A 90 3.64 1.44 -2.06
N ASP A 91 3.55 0.33 -2.77
CA ASP A 91 2.35 -0.08 -3.49
C ASP A 91 1.51 -1.03 -2.63
N THR A 92 0.34 -0.56 -2.21
CA THR A 92 -0.61 -1.33 -1.39
C THR A 92 -1.75 -1.93 -2.22
N THR A 93 -1.72 -1.74 -3.54
CA THR A 93 -2.83 -2.07 -4.42
C THR A 93 -2.87 -3.56 -4.79
N ASN A 94 -4.04 -4.01 -5.20
CA ASN A 94 -4.28 -5.34 -5.76
C ASN A 94 -5.09 -5.22 -7.05
N PRO A 95 -4.89 -6.11 -8.03
CA PRO A 95 -5.57 -6.07 -9.32
C PRO A 95 -7.02 -6.60 -9.27
N ILE A 96 -7.80 -6.17 -8.28
CA ILE A 96 -9.17 -6.64 -8.08
C ILE A 96 -10.07 -6.05 -9.16
N ALA A 97 -10.77 -6.93 -9.91
CA ALA A 97 -11.73 -6.55 -10.93
C ALA A 97 -13.05 -6.08 -10.31
N ASP A 98 -13.82 -5.30 -11.08
CA ASP A 98 -15.17 -4.87 -10.72
C ASP A 98 -16.18 -6.01 -10.95
N ALA A 99 -16.00 -7.10 -10.19
CA ALA A 99 -16.85 -8.28 -10.25
C ALA A 99 -17.10 -8.82 -8.83
N PRO A 100 -18.27 -9.41 -8.55
CA PRO A 100 -18.52 -10.01 -7.25
C PRO A 100 -17.62 -11.24 -7.04
N PRO A 101 -17.25 -11.56 -5.79
CA PRO A 101 -16.50 -12.78 -5.50
C PRO A 101 -17.32 -14.03 -5.81
N GLN A 102 -16.67 -15.08 -6.30
CA GLN A 102 -17.27 -16.39 -6.53
C GLN A 102 -16.80 -17.35 -5.45
N ASN A 103 -17.72 -17.88 -4.64
CA ASN A 103 -17.40 -18.74 -3.49
C ASN A 103 -16.29 -18.17 -2.60
N GLY A 104 -16.34 -16.85 -2.34
CA GLY A 104 -15.35 -16.13 -1.52
C GLY A 104 -14.08 -15.70 -2.26
N VAL A 105 -13.87 -16.14 -3.50
CA VAL A 105 -12.68 -15.81 -4.30
C VAL A 105 -12.95 -14.56 -5.13
N ILE A 106 -12.19 -13.50 -4.88
CA ILE A 106 -12.23 -12.26 -5.68
C ILE A 106 -11.61 -12.49 -7.06
N VAL A 107 -12.13 -11.79 -8.05
CA VAL A 107 -11.65 -11.85 -9.44
C VAL A 107 -10.56 -10.79 -9.65
N TYR A 108 -9.47 -11.17 -10.32
CA TYR A 108 -8.42 -10.26 -10.73
C TYR A 108 -8.50 -9.92 -12.22
N PHE A 109 -8.10 -8.69 -12.58
CA PHE A 109 -7.96 -8.29 -13.99
C PHE A 109 -6.55 -8.56 -14.56
N THR A 110 -5.63 -9.08 -13.75
CA THR A 110 -4.34 -9.66 -14.16
C THR A 110 -4.42 -11.19 -14.12
N ASN A 111 -3.31 -11.86 -14.42
CA ASN A 111 -3.20 -13.32 -14.40
C ASN A 111 -1.95 -13.77 -13.64
N ALA A 112 -1.70 -15.08 -13.58
CA ALA A 112 -0.59 -15.66 -12.83
C ALA A 112 0.81 -15.21 -13.33
N ASN A 113 0.91 -14.69 -14.54
CA ASN A 113 2.17 -14.31 -15.19
C ASN A 113 2.37 -12.78 -15.26
N GLU A 114 1.44 -12.00 -14.69
CA GLU A 114 1.52 -10.54 -14.67
C GLU A 114 0.89 -9.99 -13.38
N SER A 115 1.60 -9.12 -12.67
CA SER A 115 1.09 -8.37 -11.53
C SER A 115 0.74 -6.92 -11.91
N LEU A 116 -0.12 -6.29 -11.10
CA LEU A 116 -0.37 -4.86 -11.21
C LEU A 116 0.91 -4.06 -10.93
N MET A 117 1.72 -4.50 -9.94
CA MET A 117 2.98 -3.83 -9.64
C MET A 117 3.95 -3.82 -10.83
N GLU A 118 4.02 -4.89 -11.62
CA GLU A 118 4.85 -4.90 -12.85
C GLU A 118 4.35 -3.87 -13.87
N ARG A 119 3.04 -3.68 -14.01
CA ARG A 119 2.46 -2.62 -14.86
C ARG A 119 2.86 -1.23 -14.36
N LEU A 120 2.75 -1.00 -13.05
CA LEU A 120 3.14 0.26 -12.41
C LEU A 120 4.64 0.54 -12.59
N GLN A 121 5.49 -0.49 -12.44
CA GLN A 121 6.94 -0.35 -12.63
C GLN A 121 7.30 -0.02 -14.10
N LYS A 122 6.61 -0.63 -15.07
CA LYS A 122 6.78 -0.28 -16.49
C LYS A 122 6.37 1.17 -16.77
N LYS A 123 5.30 1.66 -16.13
CA LYS A 123 4.80 3.02 -16.28
C LYS A 123 5.71 4.07 -15.64
N ALA A 124 6.33 3.76 -14.51
CA ALA A 124 7.26 4.62 -13.78
C ALA A 124 8.61 3.90 -13.55
N PRO A 125 9.42 3.74 -14.59
CA PRO A 125 10.63 2.89 -14.51
C PRO A 125 11.69 3.41 -13.55
N GLN A 126 11.69 4.72 -13.24
CA GLN A 126 12.61 5.33 -12.30
C GLN A 126 12.07 5.38 -10.86
N ALA A 127 10.80 5.05 -10.63
CA ALA A 127 10.25 4.92 -9.29
C ALA A 127 10.76 3.62 -8.64
N LYS A 128 11.04 3.67 -7.35
CA LYS A 128 11.51 2.52 -6.58
C LYS A 128 10.32 1.87 -5.89
N LEU A 129 9.56 1.06 -6.64
CA LEU A 129 8.36 0.42 -6.12
C LEU A 129 8.70 -0.69 -5.12
N VAL A 130 7.91 -0.75 -4.05
CA VAL A 130 7.92 -1.86 -3.06
C VAL A 130 6.48 -2.27 -2.79
N LYS A 131 6.11 -3.51 -3.10
CA LYS A 131 4.82 -4.09 -2.71
C LYS A 131 4.79 -4.32 -1.22
N ALA A 132 3.77 -3.80 -0.51
CA ALA A 132 3.52 -4.06 0.89
C ALA A 132 2.05 -3.77 1.26
N PHE A 133 1.57 -4.27 2.41
CA PHE A 133 0.21 -4.06 2.95
C PHE A 133 -0.94 -4.60 2.09
N ASN A 134 -0.66 -5.31 1.01
CA ASN A 134 -1.67 -5.75 0.05
C ASN A 134 -2.50 -6.97 0.49
N SER A 135 -2.04 -7.74 1.49
CA SER A 135 -2.64 -9.00 1.93
C SER A 135 -3.10 -8.98 3.38
N VAL A 136 -3.70 -7.86 3.81
CA VAL A 136 -4.22 -7.67 5.17
C VAL A 136 -5.36 -6.64 5.14
N GLY A 137 -6.31 -6.77 6.05
CA GLY A 137 -7.39 -5.78 6.23
C GLY A 137 -6.86 -4.47 6.79
N SER A 138 -7.45 -3.35 6.36
CA SER A 138 -6.99 -2.01 6.74
C SER A 138 -6.89 -1.80 8.25
N GLY A 139 -7.78 -2.41 9.04
CA GLY A 139 -7.76 -2.30 10.50
C GLY A 139 -6.52 -2.90 11.19
N PHE A 140 -5.73 -3.70 10.47
CA PHE A 140 -4.52 -4.35 10.99
C PHE A 140 -3.23 -3.87 10.32
N MET A 141 -3.28 -2.89 9.41
CA MET A 141 -2.09 -2.40 8.72
C MET A 141 -1.11 -1.69 9.64
N VAL A 142 -1.60 -1.06 10.72
CA VAL A 142 -0.79 -0.28 11.66
C VAL A 142 -1.02 -0.81 13.06
N ASP A 143 0.06 -1.12 13.75
CA ASP A 143 0.08 -1.67 15.12
C ASP A 143 -0.87 -2.87 15.31
N PRO A 144 -0.81 -3.89 14.44
CA PRO A 144 -1.67 -5.06 14.53
C PRO A 144 -1.45 -5.77 15.86
N LYS A 145 -2.56 -6.18 16.48
CA LYS A 145 -2.50 -6.91 17.75
C LYS A 145 -2.86 -8.36 17.51
N PHE A 146 -1.84 -9.15 17.24
CA PHE A 146 -1.89 -10.61 17.18
C PHE A 146 -1.00 -11.20 18.27
N GLU A 147 -1.20 -12.46 18.58
CA GLU A 147 -0.37 -13.19 19.56
C GLU A 147 1.11 -13.21 19.16
N LEU A 148 1.39 -13.37 17.87
CA LEU A 148 2.72 -13.24 17.29
C LEU A 148 2.74 -12.08 16.27
N PRO A 149 3.85 -11.35 16.14
CA PRO A 149 3.98 -10.35 15.07
C PRO A 149 3.71 -10.99 13.70
N PRO A 150 2.76 -10.46 12.92
CA PRO A 150 2.46 -11.03 11.60
C PRO A 150 3.56 -10.73 10.60
N SER A 151 3.63 -11.50 9.52
CA SER A 151 4.62 -11.31 8.46
C SER A 151 4.04 -10.52 7.29
N MET A 152 4.78 -9.50 6.86
CA MET A 152 4.50 -8.75 5.63
C MET A 152 5.47 -9.19 4.54
N PHE A 153 4.96 -9.80 3.49
CA PHE A 153 5.74 -10.14 2.31
C PHE A 153 5.94 -8.89 1.47
N ILE A 154 7.19 -8.60 1.11
CA ILE A 154 7.52 -7.48 0.24
C ILE A 154 8.31 -7.94 -0.97
N CYS A 155 8.28 -7.15 -2.04
CA CYS A 155 9.19 -7.30 -3.18
C CYS A 155 9.45 -5.95 -3.82
N GLY A 156 10.51 -5.86 -4.62
CA GLY A 156 10.89 -4.67 -5.37
C GLY A 156 12.31 -4.73 -5.87
N ASN A 157 12.63 -3.92 -6.88
CA ASN A 157 13.92 -3.97 -7.57
C ASN A 157 15.03 -3.17 -6.86
N ASP A 158 14.69 -2.23 -5.98
CA ASP A 158 15.66 -1.37 -5.31
C ASP A 158 15.85 -1.81 -3.85
N ALA A 159 17.08 -2.20 -3.50
CA ALA A 159 17.40 -2.67 -2.15
C ALA A 159 17.22 -1.57 -1.07
N GLY A 160 17.52 -0.31 -1.41
CA GLY A 160 17.36 0.82 -0.48
C GLY A 160 15.88 1.10 -0.18
N ALA A 161 15.02 1.05 -1.20
CA ALA A 161 13.58 1.21 -1.03
C ALA A 161 12.97 0.06 -0.20
N LYS A 162 13.43 -1.19 -0.41
CA LYS A 162 13.01 -2.33 0.40
C LYS A 162 13.46 -2.18 1.86
N ALA A 163 14.67 -1.70 2.10
CA ALA A 163 15.16 -1.42 3.45
C ALA A 163 14.31 -0.34 4.14
N GLU A 164 14.02 0.75 3.45
CA GLU A 164 13.14 1.82 3.95
C GLU A 164 11.72 1.33 4.25
N ALA A 165 11.14 0.51 3.37
CA ALA A 165 9.83 -0.11 3.62
C ALA A 165 9.88 -1.06 4.83
N THR A 166 10.97 -1.81 5.02
CA THR A 166 11.19 -2.69 6.18
C THR A 166 11.24 -1.91 7.49
N GLU A 167 11.93 -0.75 7.52
CA GLU A 167 11.95 0.13 8.70
C GLU A 167 10.54 0.65 9.05
N ILE A 168 9.76 1.02 8.04
CA ILE A 168 8.37 1.47 8.22
C ILE A 168 7.51 0.32 8.75
N LEU A 169 7.61 -0.86 8.16
CA LEU A 169 6.88 -2.05 8.58
C LEU A 169 7.21 -2.45 10.02
N ALA A 170 8.49 -2.41 10.39
CA ALA A 170 8.92 -2.70 11.77
C ALA A 170 8.31 -1.71 12.78
N LYS A 171 8.28 -0.40 12.45
CA LYS A 171 7.60 0.61 13.28
C LYS A 171 6.09 0.33 13.41
N PHE A 172 5.46 -0.19 12.36
CA PHE A 172 4.04 -0.53 12.34
C PHE A 172 3.73 -1.91 12.94
N GLY A 173 4.74 -2.62 13.49
CA GLY A 173 4.56 -3.88 14.20
C GLY A 173 4.58 -5.13 13.33
N TRP A 174 5.17 -5.07 12.13
CA TRP A 174 5.27 -6.17 11.18
C TRP A 174 6.67 -6.77 11.12
N GLU A 175 6.76 -8.08 10.98
CA GLU A 175 7.97 -8.75 10.51
C GLU A 175 7.99 -8.76 8.98
N THR A 176 9.10 -8.32 8.39
CA THR A 176 9.24 -8.26 6.93
C THR A 176 9.86 -9.52 6.37
N VAL A 177 9.28 -10.03 5.29
CA VAL A 177 9.83 -11.14 4.50
C VAL A 177 10.04 -10.64 3.07
N ASP A 178 11.30 -10.42 2.70
CA ASP A 178 11.68 -9.99 1.34
C ASP A 178 11.64 -11.19 0.38
N MET A 179 10.79 -11.10 -0.64
CA MET A 179 10.58 -12.15 -1.65
C MET A 179 11.33 -11.86 -2.96
N GLY A 180 12.17 -10.83 -2.99
CA GLY A 180 13.04 -10.54 -4.12
C GLY A 180 12.59 -9.40 -5.02
N ALA A 181 12.64 -9.59 -6.34
CA ALA A 181 12.39 -8.56 -7.34
C ALA A 181 10.88 -8.38 -7.65
N VAL A 182 10.56 -7.46 -8.56
CA VAL A 182 9.19 -7.06 -8.90
C VAL A 182 8.29 -8.22 -9.35
N GLU A 183 8.85 -9.25 -9.96
CA GLU A 183 8.09 -10.44 -10.41
C GLU A 183 7.46 -11.21 -9.24
N ALA A 184 8.04 -11.11 -8.04
CA ALA A 184 7.45 -11.72 -6.84
C ALA A 184 6.12 -11.05 -6.43
N ALA A 185 5.79 -9.90 -6.99
CA ALA A 185 4.47 -9.30 -6.81
C ALA A 185 3.32 -10.19 -7.33
N ARG A 186 3.57 -11.06 -8.31
CA ARG A 186 2.56 -12.00 -8.84
C ARG A 186 1.98 -12.88 -7.72
N PRO A 187 2.78 -13.71 -7.01
CA PRO A 187 2.26 -14.48 -5.90
C PRO A 187 1.89 -13.64 -4.67
N ILE A 188 2.56 -12.50 -4.42
CA ILE A 188 2.21 -11.61 -3.30
C ILE A 188 0.81 -10.99 -3.50
N GLU A 189 0.46 -10.55 -4.70
CA GLU A 189 -0.90 -10.08 -5.01
C GLU A 189 -1.92 -11.22 -4.84
N ALA A 190 -1.59 -12.44 -5.24
CA ALA A 190 -2.47 -13.61 -5.05
C ALA A 190 -2.75 -13.92 -3.57
N LEU A 191 -1.87 -13.56 -2.62
CA LEU A 191 -2.15 -13.68 -1.19
C LEU A 191 -3.37 -12.85 -0.75
N CYS A 192 -3.67 -11.75 -1.43
CA CYS A 192 -4.90 -11.01 -1.14
C CYS A 192 -6.15 -11.82 -1.47
N GLN A 193 -6.16 -12.60 -2.55
CA GLN A 193 -7.27 -13.50 -2.85
C GLN A 193 -7.46 -14.52 -1.72
N LEU A 194 -6.36 -15.17 -1.30
CA LEU A 194 -6.38 -16.15 -0.22
C LEU A 194 -6.86 -15.51 1.10
N TRP A 195 -6.36 -14.31 1.42
CA TRP A 195 -6.75 -13.57 2.62
C TRP A 195 -8.23 -13.20 2.63
N CYS A 196 -8.83 -12.89 1.49
CA CYS A 196 -10.23 -12.49 1.41
C CYS A 196 -11.23 -13.64 1.60
N ILE A 197 -10.85 -14.89 1.33
CA ILE A 197 -11.78 -16.05 1.34
C ILE A 197 -12.49 -16.23 2.69
N PRO A 198 -11.81 -16.28 3.85
CA PRO A 198 -12.49 -16.41 5.15
C PRO A 198 -13.45 -15.26 5.43
N GLY A 199 -13.06 -14.04 5.02
CA GLY A 199 -13.90 -12.84 5.16
C GLY A 199 -15.21 -12.96 4.42
N PHE A 200 -15.18 -13.31 3.15
CA PHE A 200 -16.39 -13.45 2.34
C PHE A 200 -17.25 -14.65 2.73
N LEU A 201 -16.65 -15.77 3.11
CA LEU A 201 -17.40 -16.98 3.44
C LEU A 201 -17.97 -16.97 4.86
N ARG A 202 -17.25 -16.39 5.84
CA ARG A 202 -17.56 -16.52 7.27
C ARG A 202 -17.54 -15.20 8.03
N ASN A 203 -17.41 -14.06 7.34
CA ASN A 203 -17.19 -12.74 7.93
C ASN A 203 -15.97 -12.69 8.88
N ASP A 204 -14.95 -13.51 8.61
CA ASP A 204 -13.71 -13.57 9.36
C ASP A 204 -12.64 -12.70 8.66
N TRP A 205 -12.48 -11.46 9.15
CA TRP A 205 -11.56 -10.45 8.62
C TRP A 205 -10.39 -10.15 9.57
N ALA A 206 -10.37 -10.81 10.75
CA ALA A 206 -9.40 -10.54 11.80
C ALA A 206 -8.23 -11.56 11.78
N HIS A 207 -7.53 -11.65 10.66
CA HIS A 207 -6.40 -12.57 10.51
C HIS A 207 -5.27 -11.97 9.67
N ALA A 208 -4.07 -12.56 9.76
CA ALA A 208 -2.89 -12.22 8.99
C ALA A 208 -2.02 -13.47 8.75
N PHE A 209 -1.08 -13.37 7.83
CA PHE A 209 -0.13 -14.45 7.57
C PHE A 209 1.07 -14.40 8.52
N LYS A 210 1.61 -15.58 8.84
CA LYS A 210 2.88 -15.73 9.54
C LYS A 210 3.80 -16.67 8.78
N TYR A 211 5.00 -16.18 8.49
CA TYR A 211 6.07 -16.99 7.89
C TYR A 211 6.90 -17.62 9.00
N MET A 212 6.80 -18.93 9.16
CA MET A 212 7.52 -19.67 10.18
C MET A 212 8.81 -20.24 9.61
N LYS A 213 9.88 -20.17 10.41
CA LYS A 213 11.14 -20.88 10.16
C LYS A 213 11.44 -21.79 11.32
N PRO A 214 12.13 -22.93 11.08
CA PRO A 214 12.56 -23.84 12.15
C PRO A 214 13.57 -23.16 13.09
#